data_549f58f957e4a1a130997c7f7a715aca
#
_entry.id   549f58f957e4a1a130997c7f7a715aca
#
_cell.length_a   1.000
_cell.length_b   1.000
_cell.length_c   1.000
_cell.angle_alpha   90.00
_cell.angle_beta   90.00
_cell.angle_gamma   90.00
#
_symmetry.space_group_name_H-M   'P 1'
#
loop_
_entity.id
_entity.type
_entity.pdbx_description
1 polymer ?
#
loop_
_entity_poly.entity_id
_entity_poly.type
_entity_poly.pdbx_seq_one_letter_code
_entity_poly.pdbx_strand_id
1 'polypeptide(L)'
;MSEIKIVDKFINPRDHEELQTVMLQREFPWTVAQKTGDMDRDGKSKDPLNTQLNHWFADYRNIHYSPFFKYVLPIVNEQRIIAISRIKANLQLCTENPIKSDYHVDLSLMYGINEIPEPHITNIVYYVNSNNGYTEFETGEKVESVANRAVIFPNTLRHRGVSQTDTHYRAVINLNLCLSAATPPEFPGG
;
A
#
# COMPACT_ATOMS: atom_id res chain seq x y z
N MET A 1 -5.72 -12.33 -17.77
CA MET A 1 -5.25 -12.70 -16.43
C MET A 1 -4.63 -11.46 -15.84
N SER A 2 -5.04 -11.04 -14.66
CA SER A 2 -4.43 -9.91 -13.96
C SER A 2 -3.01 -10.32 -13.53
N GLU A 3 -2.02 -9.62 -14.02
CA GLU A 3 -0.62 -9.94 -13.73
C GLU A 3 -0.24 -9.37 -12.36
N ILE A 4 0.01 -10.23 -11.38
CA ILE A 4 0.61 -9.87 -10.11
C ILE A 4 2.13 -9.96 -10.29
N LYS A 5 2.81 -8.82 -10.15
CA LYS A 5 4.26 -8.75 -10.27
C LYS A 5 4.87 -8.54 -8.89
N ILE A 6 5.80 -9.44 -8.51
CA ILE A 6 6.56 -9.36 -7.25
C ILE A 6 7.99 -8.96 -7.59
N VAL A 7 8.50 -7.95 -6.88
CA VAL A 7 9.86 -7.44 -7.07
C VAL A 7 10.56 -7.34 -5.72
N ASP A 8 11.62 -8.14 -5.53
CA ASP A 8 12.49 -8.07 -4.35
C ASP A 8 13.58 -7.01 -4.54
N LYS A 9 14.07 -6.44 -3.44
CA LYS A 9 15.08 -5.36 -3.46
C LYS A 9 14.64 -4.22 -4.38
N PHE A 10 13.40 -3.79 -4.19
CA PHE A 10 12.70 -2.87 -5.08
C PHE A 10 13.38 -1.50 -5.20
N ILE A 11 13.93 -0.98 -4.11
CA ILE A 11 14.73 0.24 -4.10
C ILE A 11 16.15 -0.06 -3.57
N ASN A 12 17.04 0.90 -3.73
CA ASN A 12 18.39 0.81 -3.19
C ASN A 12 18.36 0.48 -1.69
N PRO A 13 19.20 -0.44 -1.17
CA PRO A 13 19.22 -0.81 0.24
C PRO A 13 19.39 0.35 1.21
N ARG A 14 20.18 1.37 0.87
CA ARG A 14 20.38 2.57 1.69
C ARG A 14 19.09 3.38 1.81
N ASP A 15 18.38 3.57 0.70
CA ASP A 15 17.11 4.32 0.69
C ASP A 15 16.03 3.57 1.48
N HIS A 16 16.03 2.23 1.40
CA HIS A 16 15.15 1.39 2.20
C HIS A 16 15.43 1.53 3.71
N GLU A 17 16.69 1.47 4.12
CA GLU A 17 17.11 1.60 5.51
C GLU A 17 16.76 3.00 6.06
N GLU A 18 16.98 4.06 5.27
CA GLU A 18 16.62 5.42 5.64
C GLU A 18 15.11 5.57 5.83
N LEU A 19 14.30 5.07 4.88
CA LEU A 19 12.85 5.08 4.96
C LEU A 19 12.35 4.32 6.20
N GLN A 20 12.86 3.11 6.44
CA GLN A 20 12.50 2.30 7.60
C GLN A 20 12.84 3.03 8.91
N THR A 21 14.05 3.60 9.01
CA THR A 21 14.49 4.34 10.18
C THR A 21 13.59 5.53 10.46
N VAL A 22 13.27 6.32 9.43
CA VAL A 22 12.40 7.49 9.56
C VAL A 22 10.99 7.12 9.99
N MET A 23 10.42 6.08 9.42
CA MET A 23 9.05 5.65 9.77
C MET A 23 8.91 5.12 11.20
N LEU A 24 10.01 4.68 11.82
CA LEU A 24 10.02 4.11 13.18
C LEU A 24 10.52 5.09 14.25
N GLN A 25 10.97 6.28 13.86
CA GLN A 25 11.39 7.28 14.83
C GLN A 25 10.19 7.94 15.52
N ARG A 26 10.45 8.53 16.69
CA ARG A 26 9.44 9.15 17.56
C ARG A 26 8.63 10.27 16.89
N GLU A 27 9.29 11.03 16.04
CA GLU A 27 8.73 12.22 15.38
C GLU A 27 7.89 11.87 14.14
N PHE A 28 7.85 10.61 13.70
CA PHE A 28 7.04 10.23 12.56
C PHE A 28 5.55 10.24 12.92
N PRO A 29 4.73 11.02 12.20
CA PRO A 29 3.36 11.31 12.61
C PRO A 29 2.39 10.18 12.23
N TRP A 30 2.45 9.08 12.95
CA TRP A 30 1.43 8.04 12.88
C TRP A 30 0.12 8.54 13.51
N THR A 31 -0.98 8.30 12.84
CA THR A 31 -2.33 8.60 13.32
C THR A 31 -3.16 7.32 13.40
N VAL A 32 -4.04 7.22 14.40
CA VAL A 32 -4.97 6.09 14.50
C VAL A 32 -5.96 6.18 13.35
N ALA A 33 -6.07 5.12 12.56
CA ALA A 33 -7.06 5.06 11.50
C ALA A 33 -8.46 4.97 12.12
N GLN A 34 -9.31 5.97 11.84
CA GLN A 34 -10.70 5.98 12.28
C GLN A 34 -11.55 4.94 11.54
N LYS A 35 -11.06 4.51 10.35
CA LYS A 35 -11.73 3.54 9.48
C LYS A 35 -10.68 2.59 8.94
N THR A 36 -10.82 1.30 9.25
CA THR A 36 -10.13 0.20 8.57
C THR A 36 -11.09 -0.40 7.54
N GLY A 37 -10.59 -1.12 6.53
CA GLY A 37 -11.43 -1.77 5.50
C GLY A 37 -12.40 -2.82 6.05
N ASP A 38 -12.39 -3.06 7.37
CA ASP A 38 -13.19 -4.06 8.06
C ASP A 38 -14.26 -3.38 8.94
N MET A 39 -15.22 -2.74 8.29
CA MET A 39 -16.28 -1.99 8.98
C MET A 39 -17.63 -2.65 8.77
N ASP A 40 -18.43 -2.71 9.86
CA ASP A 40 -19.85 -3.03 9.76
C ASP A 40 -20.64 -1.88 9.10
N ARG A 41 -21.95 -2.09 8.88
CA ARG A 41 -22.85 -1.08 8.30
C ARG A 41 -22.94 0.20 9.15
N ASP A 42 -22.61 0.11 10.43
CA ASP A 42 -22.65 1.22 11.38
C ASP A 42 -21.30 1.95 11.49
N GLY A 43 -20.31 1.54 10.70
CA GLY A 43 -18.99 2.16 10.66
C GLY A 43 -18.08 1.78 11.83
N LYS A 44 -18.36 0.68 12.53
CA LYS A 44 -17.53 0.11 13.60
C LYS A 44 -16.65 -1.00 13.04
N SER A 45 -15.40 -1.07 13.51
CA SER A 45 -14.54 -2.22 13.21
C SER A 45 -15.19 -3.50 13.74
N LYS A 46 -15.28 -4.53 12.91
CA LYS A 46 -15.79 -5.86 13.31
C LYS A 46 -14.91 -6.52 14.36
N ASP A 47 -13.61 -6.20 14.34
CA ASP A 47 -12.66 -6.66 15.33
C ASP A 47 -11.95 -5.45 15.98
N PRO A 48 -12.15 -5.19 17.28
CA PRO A 48 -11.51 -4.08 17.98
C PRO A 48 -9.99 -4.19 18.06
N LEU A 49 -9.43 -5.40 17.85
CA LEU A 49 -7.99 -5.63 17.79
C LEU A 49 -7.41 -5.26 16.42
N ASN A 50 -8.26 -5.10 15.38
CA ASN A 50 -7.83 -4.64 14.05
C ASN A 50 -7.56 -3.13 14.05
N THR A 51 -6.68 -2.69 14.94
CA THR A 51 -6.26 -1.30 15.01
C THR A 51 -5.12 -1.06 14.05
N GLN A 52 -5.29 -0.07 13.17
CA GLN A 52 -4.29 0.33 12.21
C GLN A 52 -3.87 1.79 12.46
N LEU A 53 -2.57 2.02 12.47
CA LEU A 53 -2.01 3.36 12.38
C LEU A 53 -1.74 3.69 10.91
N ASN A 54 -1.94 4.93 10.51
CA ASN A 54 -1.64 5.36 9.16
C ASN A 54 -0.90 6.70 9.10
N HIS A 55 -0.23 6.91 7.97
CA HIS A 55 0.36 8.18 7.59
C HIS A 55 0.13 8.42 6.10
N TRP A 56 -0.37 9.60 5.75
CA TRP A 56 -0.62 9.99 4.38
C TRP A 56 0.57 10.77 3.84
N PHE A 57 1.34 10.16 2.94
CA PHE A 57 2.43 10.85 2.24
C PHE A 57 1.91 11.78 1.16
N ALA A 58 0.90 11.34 0.42
CA ALA A 58 0.24 12.12 -0.62
C ALA A 58 -1.23 11.70 -0.76
N ASP A 59 -2.10 12.67 -0.97
CA ASP A 59 -3.50 12.48 -1.32
C ASP A 59 -3.94 13.61 -2.26
N TYR A 60 -4.15 13.29 -3.55
CA TYR A 60 -4.52 14.29 -4.54
C TYR A 60 -5.91 14.91 -4.30
N ARG A 61 -6.84 14.14 -3.68
CA ARG A 61 -8.20 14.62 -3.39
C ARG A 61 -8.22 15.77 -2.39
N ASN A 62 -7.25 15.79 -1.48
CA ASN A 62 -7.10 16.81 -0.46
C ASN A 62 -5.91 17.75 -0.73
N ILE A 63 -5.23 17.61 -1.87
CA ILE A 63 -4.02 18.37 -2.24
C ILE A 63 -3.01 18.34 -1.08
N HIS A 64 -2.83 17.16 -0.50
CA HIS A 64 -1.97 16.97 0.65
C HIS A 64 -0.66 16.30 0.25
N TYR A 65 0.45 16.90 0.69
CA TYR A 65 1.78 16.31 0.64
C TYR A 65 2.45 16.43 2.00
N SER A 66 2.80 15.28 2.57
CA SER A 66 3.54 15.23 3.83
C SER A 66 4.97 15.77 3.67
N PRO A 67 5.54 16.43 4.70
CA PRO A 67 6.98 16.74 4.75
C PRO A 67 7.87 15.49 4.62
N PHE A 68 7.34 14.32 4.93
CA PHE A 68 8.03 13.03 4.80
C PHE A 68 7.94 12.42 3.40
N PHE A 69 7.25 13.05 2.45
CA PHE A 69 7.08 12.56 1.07
C PHE A 69 8.42 12.25 0.38
N LYS A 70 9.47 13.02 0.67
CA LYS A 70 10.82 12.80 0.10
C LYS A 70 11.36 11.38 0.33
N TYR A 71 10.97 10.71 1.43
CA TYR A 71 11.46 9.37 1.75
C TYR A 71 10.79 8.25 0.96
N VAL A 72 9.65 8.52 0.32
CA VAL A 72 9.00 7.58 -0.60
C VAL A 72 9.33 7.85 -2.06
N LEU A 73 10.06 8.94 -2.37
CA LEU A 73 10.49 9.24 -3.73
C LEU A 73 11.29 8.10 -4.39
N PRO A 74 12.20 7.37 -3.71
CA PRO A 74 12.87 6.23 -4.33
C PRO A 74 11.88 5.19 -4.85
N ILE A 75 10.80 4.88 -4.11
CA ILE A 75 9.75 3.94 -4.55
C ILE A 75 8.99 4.50 -5.75
N VAL A 76 8.67 5.79 -5.72
CA VAL A 76 7.95 6.50 -6.78
C VAL A 76 8.77 6.52 -8.08
N ASN A 77 10.07 6.78 -7.98
CA ASN A 77 10.97 6.92 -9.13
C ASN A 77 11.25 5.60 -9.88
N GLU A 78 11.01 4.45 -9.25
CA GLU A 78 11.08 3.14 -9.92
C GLU A 78 9.94 2.93 -10.94
N GLN A 79 8.99 3.86 -11.01
CA GLN A 79 7.81 3.75 -11.85
C GLN A 79 7.74 4.89 -12.89
N ARG A 80 7.15 4.59 -14.05
CA ARG A 80 6.80 5.61 -15.05
C ARG A 80 5.45 6.24 -14.71
N ILE A 81 5.46 7.20 -13.81
CA ILE A 81 4.25 7.78 -13.24
C ILE A 81 3.73 8.93 -14.10
N ILE A 82 2.42 8.90 -14.41
CA ILE A 82 1.66 10.03 -14.96
C ILE A 82 1.07 10.86 -13.81
N ALA A 83 0.49 10.17 -12.82
CA ALA A 83 -0.14 10.84 -11.68
C ALA A 83 -0.09 9.96 -10.43
N ILE A 84 -0.04 10.63 -9.28
CA ILE A 84 -0.17 10.01 -7.96
C ILE A 84 -1.59 10.24 -7.48
N SER A 85 -2.37 9.18 -7.30
CA SER A 85 -3.69 9.28 -6.67
C SER A 85 -3.58 9.31 -5.15
N ARG A 86 -2.79 8.38 -4.59
CA ARG A 86 -2.61 8.26 -3.14
C ARG A 86 -1.32 7.54 -2.82
N ILE A 87 -0.65 7.97 -1.74
CA ILE A 87 0.43 7.21 -1.10
C ILE A 87 0.17 7.23 0.40
N LYS A 88 -0.05 6.06 0.98
CA LYS A 88 -0.40 5.90 2.39
C LYS A 88 0.37 4.77 3.04
N ALA A 89 1.05 5.04 4.14
CA ALA A 89 1.59 4.00 5.01
C ALA A 89 0.50 3.47 5.95
N ASN A 90 0.57 2.17 6.20
CA ASN A 90 -0.24 1.48 7.20
C ASN A 90 0.70 0.70 8.13
N LEU A 91 0.46 0.78 9.43
CA LEU A 91 1.15 0.01 10.46
C LEU A 91 0.13 -0.73 11.31
N GLN A 92 0.27 -2.04 11.39
CA GLN A 92 -0.52 -2.91 12.25
C GLN A 92 0.34 -3.43 13.40
N LEU A 93 -0.19 -3.40 14.60
CA LEU A 93 0.45 -3.98 15.79
C LEU A 93 0.28 -5.50 15.80
N CYS A 94 1.18 -6.18 16.50
CA CYS A 94 1.12 -7.63 16.69
C CYS A 94 -0.14 -8.03 17.47
N THR A 95 -0.76 -9.12 17.05
CA THR A 95 -1.85 -9.78 17.75
C THR A 95 -1.53 -11.26 17.96
N GLU A 96 -2.16 -11.91 18.90
CA GLU A 96 -1.95 -13.33 19.21
C GLU A 96 -2.27 -14.22 17.98
N ASN A 97 -3.35 -13.87 17.30
CA ASN A 97 -3.80 -14.57 16.08
C ASN A 97 -3.80 -13.63 14.88
N PRO A 98 -3.52 -14.11 13.65
CA PRO A 98 -3.57 -13.27 12.46
C PRO A 98 -4.97 -12.70 12.24
N ILE A 99 -5.07 -11.39 12.03
CA ILE A 99 -6.31 -10.72 11.66
C ILE A 99 -6.33 -10.55 10.15
N LYS A 100 -7.43 -11.00 9.52
CA LYS A 100 -7.68 -10.84 8.09
C LYS A 100 -8.68 -9.72 7.88
N SER A 101 -8.30 -8.66 7.18
CA SER A 101 -9.26 -7.65 6.72
C SER A 101 -10.20 -8.21 5.64
N ASP A 102 -11.29 -7.51 5.35
CA ASP A 102 -12.15 -7.87 4.23
C ASP A 102 -11.42 -7.65 2.88
N TYR A 103 -11.79 -8.45 1.86
CA TYR A 103 -11.34 -8.20 0.49
C TYR A 103 -11.90 -6.88 -0.02
N HIS A 104 -11.05 -6.05 -0.57
CA HIS A 104 -11.40 -4.72 -1.08
C HIS A 104 -10.55 -4.36 -2.30
N VAL A 105 -10.93 -3.28 -2.95
CA VAL A 105 -10.07 -2.52 -3.87
C VAL A 105 -9.67 -1.22 -3.20
N ASP A 106 -8.50 -0.70 -3.52
CA ASP A 106 -7.95 0.47 -2.82
C ASP A 106 -8.66 1.77 -3.18
N LEU A 107 -8.98 1.94 -4.46
CA LEU A 107 -9.68 3.12 -4.96
C LEU A 107 -10.90 2.70 -5.78
N SER A 108 -12.03 3.23 -5.41
CA SER A 108 -13.30 2.99 -6.08
C SER A 108 -14.09 4.27 -6.29
N LEU A 109 -14.87 4.27 -7.35
CA LEU A 109 -15.96 5.21 -7.55
C LEU A 109 -17.21 4.61 -6.91
N MET A 110 -17.79 5.32 -5.95
CA MET A 110 -19.01 4.90 -5.29
C MET A 110 -20.22 5.33 -6.13
N TYR A 111 -20.91 4.38 -6.75
CA TYR A 111 -22.21 4.58 -7.39
C TYR A 111 -23.29 3.82 -6.59
N GLY A 112 -23.95 4.53 -5.68
CA GLY A 112 -24.94 3.90 -4.79
C GLY A 112 -24.29 2.88 -3.85
N ILE A 113 -24.73 1.62 -3.93
CA ILE A 113 -24.18 0.50 -3.14
C ILE A 113 -23.08 -0.29 -3.88
N ASN A 114 -22.80 0.07 -5.13
CA ASN A 114 -21.81 -0.64 -5.95
C ASN A 114 -20.45 0.06 -5.89
N GLU A 115 -19.44 -0.72 -5.56
CA GLU A 115 -18.05 -0.30 -5.61
C GLU A 115 -17.49 -0.62 -7.00
N ILE A 116 -17.17 0.44 -7.78
CA ILE A 116 -16.57 0.30 -9.11
C ILE A 116 -15.09 0.63 -9.00
N PRO A 117 -14.18 -0.34 -9.19
CA PRO A 117 -12.74 -0.07 -9.17
C PRO A 117 -12.33 0.95 -10.23
N GLU A 118 -11.43 1.87 -9.90
CA GLU A 118 -10.80 2.76 -10.89
C GLU A 118 -9.85 1.96 -11.78
N PRO A 119 -10.15 1.74 -13.09
CA PRO A 119 -9.44 0.75 -13.92
C PRO A 119 -8.05 1.21 -14.37
N HIS A 120 -7.76 2.52 -14.31
CA HIS A 120 -6.48 3.09 -14.75
C HIS A 120 -5.45 3.18 -13.63
N ILE A 121 -5.81 2.70 -12.44
CA ILE A 121 -4.92 2.73 -11.29
C ILE A 121 -4.18 1.40 -11.17
N THR A 122 -2.88 1.53 -10.96
CA THR A 122 -2.00 0.44 -10.53
C THR A 122 -1.72 0.58 -9.05
N ASN A 123 -1.89 -0.50 -8.32
CA ASN A 123 -1.57 -0.60 -6.91
C ASN A 123 -0.15 -1.14 -6.73
N ILE A 124 0.59 -0.56 -5.81
CA ILE A 124 1.86 -1.07 -5.31
C ILE A 124 1.74 -1.19 -3.80
N VAL A 125 1.97 -2.38 -3.26
CA VAL A 125 2.17 -2.58 -1.83
C VAL A 125 3.66 -2.81 -1.59
N TYR A 126 4.31 -1.85 -0.95
CA TYR A 126 5.71 -1.91 -0.58
C TYR A 126 5.85 -2.33 0.89
N TYR A 127 6.62 -3.38 1.15
CA TYR A 127 6.81 -3.93 2.49
C TYR A 127 8.03 -3.29 3.16
N VAL A 128 7.79 -2.58 4.26
CA VAL A 128 8.84 -1.85 5.00
C VAL A 128 9.65 -2.79 5.88
N ASN A 129 9.04 -3.86 6.41
CA ASN A 129 9.73 -4.85 7.23
C ASN A 129 9.30 -6.28 6.90
N SER A 130 10.17 -7.24 7.20
CA SER A 130 9.86 -8.67 7.08
C SER A 130 9.08 -9.16 8.30
N ASN A 131 8.07 -9.99 8.05
CA ASN A 131 7.24 -10.65 9.07
C ASN A 131 6.39 -11.76 8.42
N ASN A 132 5.69 -12.57 9.22
CA ASN A 132 4.82 -13.64 8.72
C ASN A 132 3.43 -13.17 8.24
N GLY A 133 3.14 -11.87 8.29
CA GLY A 133 1.97 -11.28 7.66
C GLY A 133 2.13 -11.25 6.14
N TYR A 134 1.04 -11.09 5.42
CA TYR A 134 1.04 -11.15 3.94
C TYR A 134 -0.10 -10.33 3.32
N THR A 135 -0.02 -10.16 2.01
CA THR A 135 -1.14 -9.69 1.19
C THR A 135 -1.75 -10.91 0.49
N GLU A 136 -3.06 -11.09 0.62
CA GLU A 136 -3.82 -12.18 0.02
C GLU A 136 -4.77 -11.62 -1.04
N PHE A 137 -4.78 -12.23 -2.22
CA PHE A 137 -5.66 -11.88 -3.31
C PHE A 137 -6.88 -12.81 -3.31
N GLU A 138 -8.04 -12.31 -3.77
CA GLU A 138 -9.27 -13.10 -3.85
C GLU A 138 -9.14 -14.30 -4.81
N THR A 139 -8.18 -14.23 -5.74
CA THR A 139 -7.78 -15.32 -6.65
C THR A 139 -7.01 -16.45 -5.97
N GLY A 140 -6.59 -16.25 -4.71
CA GLY A 140 -5.93 -17.26 -3.87
C GLY A 140 -4.43 -17.07 -3.71
N GLU A 141 -3.78 -16.19 -4.49
CA GLU A 141 -2.35 -15.91 -4.36
C GLU A 141 -2.05 -15.16 -3.06
N LYS A 142 -0.86 -15.43 -2.51
CA LYS A 142 -0.33 -14.78 -1.30
C LYS A 142 1.05 -14.23 -1.56
N VAL A 143 1.28 -13.01 -1.08
CA VAL A 143 2.58 -12.36 -1.14
C VAL A 143 3.04 -12.02 0.27
N GLU A 144 4.08 -12.69 0.73
CA GLU A 144 4.65 -12.53 2.06
C GLU A 144 5.31 -11.16 2.24
N SER A 145 5.21 -10.62 3.46
CA SER A 145 5.87 -9.38 3.84
C SER A 145 7.38 -9.62 3.99
N VAL A 146 8.12 -9.26 2.95
CA VAL A 146 9.59 -9.26 2.95
C VAL A 146 10.08 -7.82 2.82
N ALA A 147 10.98 -7.39 3.68
CA ALA A 147 11.54 -6.05 3.65
C ALA A 147 12.12 -5.70 2.26
N ASN A 148 11.82 -4.50 1.78
CA ASN A 148 12.22 -4.03 0.45
C ASN A 148 11.65 -4.86 -0.73
N ARG A 149 10.52 -5.52 -0.52
CA ARG A 149 9.72 -6.15 -1.58
C ARG A 149 8.58 -5.23 -1.98
N ALA A 150 8.23 -5.22 -3.24
CA ALA A 150 6.99 -4.63 -3.74
C ALA A 150 6.14 -5.67 -4.47
N VAL A 151 4.83 -5.60 -4.31
CA VAL A 151 3.87 -6.28 -5.17
C VAL A 151 3.09 -5.24 -5.96
N ILE A 152 3.02 -5.43 -7.29
CA ILE A 152 2.41 -4.51 -8.25
C ILE A 152 1.26 -5.24 -8.93
N PHE A 153 0.08 -4.64 -8.94
CA PHE A 153 -1.13 -5.25 -9.51
C PHE A 153 -2.17 -4.18 -9.89
N PRO A 154 -3.10 -4.50 -10.80
CA PRO A 154 -4.18 -3.58 -11.18
C PRO A 154 -5.16 -3.37 -10.01
N ASN A 155 -5.67 -2.15 -9.87
CA ASN A 155 -6.62 -1.80 -8.81
C ASN A 155 -7.95 -2.57 -8.89
N THR A 156 -8.25 -3.20 -10.02
CA THR A 156 -9.41 -4.07 -10.18
C THR A 156 -9.31 -5.41 -9.44
N LEU A 157 -8.10 -5.78 -9.01
CA LEU A 157 -7.85 -7.03 -8.30
C LEU A 157 -8.11 -6.87 -6.80
N ARG A 158 -9.14 -7.57 -6.31
CA ARG A 158 -9.50 -7.55 -4.89
C ARG A 158 -8.44 -8.26 -4.05
N HIS A 159 -8.05 -7.62 -2.97
CA HIS A 159 -7.01 -8.10 -2.07
C HIS A 159 -7.31 -7.72 -0.62
N ARG A 160 -6.56 -8.30 0.30
CA ARG A 160 -6.60 -7.96 1.73
C ARG A 160 -5.24 -8.09 2.39
N GLY A 161 -5.05 -7.34 3.47
CA GLY A 161 -3.92 -7.53 4.39
C GLY A 161 -4.25 -8.61 5.42
N VAL A 162 -3.24 -9.40 5.76
CA VAL A 162 -3.25 -10.31 6.90
C VAL A 162 -2.14 -9.90 7.86
N SER A 163 -2.51 -9.67 9.13
CA SER A 163 -1.56 -9.20 10.16
C SER A 163 -0.55 -10.27 10.51
N GLN A 164 0.55 -9.85 11.12
CA GLN A 164 1.63 -10.68 11.62
C GLN A 164 1.40 -11.11 13.07
N THR A 165 2.16 -12.16 13.47
CA THR A 165 2.20 -12.68 14.85
C THR A 165 3.61 -12.87 15.37
N ASP A 166 4.64 -12.63 14.54
CA ASP A 166 6.06 -12.92 14.82
C ASP A 166 6.92 -11.66 15.06
N THR A 167 6.38 -10.46 14.80
CA THR A 167 7.07 -9.19 14.97
C THR A 167 6.14 -8.16 15.63
N HIS A 168 6.69 -7.15 16.30
CA HIS A 168 5.88 -6.13 16.99
C HIS A 168 4.93 -5.35 16.09
N TYR A 169 5.28 -5.20 14.81
CA TYR A 169 4.49 -4.47 13.85
C TYR A 169 4.70 -5.00 12.42
N ARG A 170 3.71 -4.76 11.58
CA ARG A 170 3.78 -4.88 10.13
C ARG A 170 3.54 -3.51 9.52
N ALA A 171 4.52 -2.99 8.79
CA ALA A 171 4.42 -1.72 8.10
C ALA A 171 4.47 -1.93 6.59
N VAL A 172 3.53 -1.33 5.88
CA VAL A 172 3.46 -1.31 4.41
C VAL A 172 3.17 0.09 3.92
N ILE A 173 3.58 0.38 2.69
CA ILE A 173 3.20 1.61 1.98
C ILE A 173 2.38 1.21 0.76
N ASN A 174 1.15 1.68 0.70
CA ASN A 174 0.25 1.50 -0.43
C ASN A 174 0.36 2.73 -1.35
N LEU A 175 0.77 2.49 -2.60
CA LEU A 175 0.80 3.51 -3.64
C LEU A 175 -0.29 3.17 -4.68
N ASN A 176 -1.12 4.15 -4.98
CA ASN A 176 -2.14 4.07 -6.03
C ASN A 176 -1.76 5.09 -7.10
N LEU A 177 -1.30 4.58 -8.23
CA LEU A 177 -0.63 5.37 -9.26
C LEU A 177 -1.30 5.18 -10.62
N CYS A 178 -1.37 6.26 -11.40
CA CYS A 178 -1.61 6.15 -12.82
C CYS A 178 -0.26 6.03 -13.53
N LEU A 179 -0.02 4.91 -14.18
CA LEU A 179 1.25 4.61 -14.84
C LEU A 179 1.12 4.82 -16.37
N SER A 180 2.22 5.22 -17.01
CA SER A 180 2.28 5.28 -18.46
C SER A 180 2.30 3.87 -19.05
N ALA A 181 1.40 3.60 -19.98
CA ALA A 181 1.38 2.37 -20.77
C ALA A 181 2.46 2.33 -21.87
N ALA A 182 3.18 3.43 -22.11
CA ALA A 182 3.99 3.59 -23.30
C ALA A 182 5.45 3.16 -23.12
N THR A 183 5.92 2.30 -23.99
CA THR A 183 7.29 2.38 -24.53
C THR A 183 7.50 3.83 -24.99
N PRO A 184 8.60 4.51 -24.62
CA PRO A 184 8.85 5.86 -25.15
C PRO A 184 8.84 5.77 -26.67
N PRO A 185 8.28 6.78 -27.39
CA PRO A 185 8.49 6.84 -28.81
C PRO A 185 10.00 6.83 -29.03
N GLU A 186 10.48 5.90 -29.86
CA GLU A 186 11.83 5.99 -30.42
C GLU A 186 11.82 7.31 -31.19
N PHE A 187 12.47 8.32 -30.67
CA PHE A 187 12.76 9.50 -31.45
C PHE A 187 13.71 9.02 -32.56
N PRO A 188 13.32 9.10 -33.85
CA PRO A 188 14.25 8.81 -34.90
C PRO A 188 15.47 9.73 -34.71
N GLY A 189 16.63 9.11 -34.56
CA GLY A 189 17.87 9.81 -34.29
C GLY A 189 18.08 10.93 -35.27
N GLY A 190 18.37 12.12 -34.78
CA GLY A 190 18.90 13.22 -35.56
C GLY A 190 20.34 12.94 -35.96
#